data_df5834ec885c0cc63f26c6f008275e72
#
_entry.id   df5834ec885c0cc63f26c6f008275e72
#
_cell.length_a   1.000
_cell.length_b   1.000
_cell.length_c   1.000
_cell.angle_alpha   90.00
_cell.angle_beta   90.00
_cell.angle_gamma   90.00
#
_symmetry.space_group_name_H-M   'P 1'
#
loop_
_entity.id
_entity.type
_entity.pdbx_description
1 polymer ?
#
loop_
_entity_poly.entity_id
_entity_poly.type
_entity_poly.pdbx_seq_one_letter_code
_entity_poly.pdbx_strand_id
1 'polypeptide(L)'
;MDIIYEPDISYRRALQIDKMWGESDFAGKLYTEILTMASLQGDEMALDVAAGTGCLVQLLSEILAKGRVIGIDRSAAMVRLTQNKLLKKKATNAAVMESLGDEFIFRDSTFDAIFCVLGLYHFADPLKGLNEMKRVLKTGGELILCEPEAPDDAELMGVLSESFQLAHRNYRFFSGGELYSLVADAGFSRQKSATEQFAFDQYGVAGIPMGVHYLETRAMIQRRRQQDLLDKFEKNLFRVSGEMMRVRGKLNFALLRAAKK
;
A
#
# COMPACT_ATOMS: atom_id res chain seq x y z
N MET A 1 8.21 -19.45 15.03
CA MET A 1 8.80 -18.55 14.01
C MET A 1 8.35 -17.17 14.42
N ASP A 2 9.22 -16.43 15.10
CA ASP A 2 8.85 -15.13 15.67
C ASP A 2 8.54 -14.17 14.53
N ILE A 3 7.30 -13.70 14.46
CA ILE A 3 6.88 -12.64 13.56
C ILE A 3 7.62 -11.39 14.02
N ILE A 4 8.70 -11.04 13.31
CA ILE A 4 9.41 -9.78 13.54
C ILE A 4 8.49 -8.69 12.96
N TYR A 5 7.64 -8.13 13.84
CA TYR A 5 6.91 -6.93 13.51
C TYR A 5 7.90 -5.80 13.24
N GLU A 6 7.70 -5.06 12.14
CA GLU A 6 8.39 -3.78 11.98
C GLU A 6 8.11 -2.92 13.23
N PRO A 7 9.13 -2.26 13.81
CA PRO A 7 8.90 -1.35 14.92
C PRO A 7 7.91 -0.27 14.47
N ASP A 8 6.99 0.09 15.36
CA ASP A 8 5.98 1.12 15.08
C ASP A 8 6.64 2.40 14.54
N ILE A 9 6.07 2.93 13.45
CA ILE A 9 6.61 4.12 12.79
C ILE A 9 6.43 5.31 13.72
N SER A 10 7.49 6.11 13.92
CA SER A 10 7.36 7.34 14.68
C SER A 10 6.41 8.33 13.98
N TYR A 11 5.70 9.15 14.75
CA TYR A 11 4.81 10.19 14.18
C TYR A 11 5.54 11.15 13.22
N ARG A 12 6.81 11.50 13.53
CA ARG A 12 7.66 12.28 12.62
C ARG A 12 7.86 11.59 11.28
N ARG A 13 7.98 10.27 11.30
CA ARG A 13 8.12 9.46 10.10
C ARG A 13 6.83 9.41 9.29
N ALA A 14 5.69 9.26 9.96
CA ALA A 14 4.38 9.32 9.30
C ALA A 14 4.17 10.68 8.59
N LEU A 15 4.57 11.80 9.19
CA LEU A 15 4.55 13.11 8.56
C LEU A 15 5.44 13.22 7.31
N GLN A 16 6.62 12.59 7.33
CA GLN A 16 7.50 12.56 6.16
C GLN A 16 6.87 11.77 5.00
N ILE A 17 6.27 10.62 5.30
CA ILE A 17 5.56 9.80 4.32
C ILE A 17 4.38 10.57 3.74
N ASP A 18 3.58 11.22 4.58
CA ASP A 18 2.43 12.02 4.14
C ASP A 18 2.83 13.16 3.19
N LYS A 19 3.90 13.87 3.54
CA LYS A 19 4.44 14.93 2.69
C LYS A 19 4.86 14.39 1.33
N MET A 20 5.58 13.28 1.31
CA MET A 20 6.06 12.65 0.08
C MET A 20 4.89 12.19 -0.80
N TRP A 21 3.85 11.61 -0.22
CA TRP A 21 2.64 11.23 -0.94
C TRP A 21 1.90 12.45 -1.49
N GLY A 22 1.73 13.50 -0.69
CA GLY A 22 1.01 14.71 -1.10
C GLY A 22 1.71 15.51 -2.19
N GLU A 23 3.04 15.40 -2.32
CA GLU A 23 3.85 16.04 -3.36
C GLU A 23 4.01 15.14 -4.61
N SER A 24 3.42 13.98 -4.65
CA SER A 24 3.62 12.97 -5.69
C SER A 24 2.51 12.98 -6.74
N ASP A 25 2.85 13.26 -7.99
CA ASP A 25 1.96 13.05 -9.15
C ASP A 25 1.50 11.59 -9.27
N PHE A 26 2.35 10.66 -8.80
CA PHE A 26 2.03 9.25 -8.77
C PHE A 26 0.83 8.94 -7.89
N ALA A 27 0.78 9.47 -6.67
CA ALA A 27 -0.32 9.20 -5.74
C ALA A 27 -1.67 9.67 -6.32
N GLY A 28 -1.70 10.85 -6.94
CA GLY A 28 -2.91 11.36 -7.60
C GLY A 28 -3.40 10.45 -8.72
N LYS A 29 -2.50 10.01 -9.60
CA LYS A 29 -2.83 9.08 -10.69
C LYS A 29 -3.31 7.74 -10.15
N LEU A 30 -2.59 7.16 -9.19
CA LEU A 30 -2.94 5.88 -8.58
C LEU A 30 -4.35 5.89 -7.98
N TYR A 31 -4.65 6.90 -7.16
CA TYR A 31 -5.98 7.00 -6.54
C TYR A 31 -7.08 7.25 -7.59
N THR A 32 -6.79 7.96 -8.67
CA THR A 32 -7.74 8.13 -9.77
C THR A 32 -8.08 6.78 -10.41
N GLU A 33 -7.09 5.95 -10.72
CA GLU A 33 -7.30 4.62 -11.29
C GLU A 33 -8.08 3.71 -10.33
N ILE A 34 -7.71 3.69 -9.05
CA ILE A 34 -8.37 2.89 -8.01
C ILE A 34 -9.85 3.27 -7.89
N LEU A 35 -10.15 4.57 -7.82
CA LEU A 35 -11.52 5.05 -7.69
C LEU A 35 -12.33 4.82 -8.97
N THR A 36 -11.69 4.87 -10.15
CA THR A 36 -12.33 4.53 -11.43
C THR A 36 -12.67 3.05 -11.54
N MET A 37 -11.93 2.17 -10.85
CA MET A 37 -12.26 0.75 -10.80
C MET A 37 -13.46 0.44 -9.91
N ALA A 38 -13.69 1.22 -8.87
CA ALA A 38 -14.79 1.02 -7.93
C ALA A 38 -16.13 1.49 -8.53
N SER A 39 -17.23 0.82 -8.17
CA SER A 39 -18.58 1.17 -8.62
C SER A 39 -19.37 1.91 -7.55
N LEU A 40 -18.75 2.96 -6.98
CA LEU A 40 -19.35 3.71 -5.87
C LEU A 40 -20.54 4.56 -6.32
N GLN A 41 -21.62 4.55 -5.52
CA GLN A 41 -22.84 5.36 -5.72
C GLN A 41 -22.92 6.54 -4.73
N GLY A 42 -22.05 6.56 -3.71
CA GLY A 42 -21.94 7.63 -2.74
C GLY A 42 -22.66 7.40 -1.40
N ASP A 43 -23.27 6.24 -1.21
CA ASP A 43 -23.97 5.84 0.02
C ASP A 43 -23.40 4.58 0.69
N GLU A 44 -22.26 4.08 0.18
CA GLU A 44 -21.64 2.87 0.69
C GLU A 44 -21.01 3.05 2.08
N MET A 45 -20.95 1.95 2.80
CA MET A 45 -20.06 1.77 3.95
C MET A 45 -18.75 1.17 3.46
N ALA A 46 -17.69 1.97 3.40
CA ALA A 46 -16.39 1.54 2.89
C ALA A 46 -15.37 1.29 4.01
N LEU A 47 -14.45 0.34 3.77
CA LEU A 47 -13.29 0.06 4.61
C LEU A 47 -12.01 0.29 3.81
N ASP A 48 -11.08 1.07 4.36
CA ASP A 48 -9.71 1.23 3.84
C ASP A 48 -8.75 0.47 4.75
N VAL A 49 -8.20 -0.63 4.25
CA VAL A 49 -7.30 -1.53 4.98
C VAL A 49 -5.86 -1.13 4.72
N ALA A 50 -5.06 -0.97 5.78
CA ALA A 50 -3.74 -0.36 5.76
C ALA A 50 -3.80 1.09 5.26
N ALA A 51 -4.68 1.86 5.86
CA ALA A 51 -5.02 3.23 5.43
C ALA A 51 -3.82 4.21 5.42
N GLY A 52 -2.72 3.88 6.07
CA GLY A 52 -1.50 4.66 6.11
C GLY A 52 -1.76 6.11 6.56
N THR A 53 -1.33 7.06 5.75
CA THR A 53 -1.52 8.49 6.04
C THR A 53 -2.94 9.00 5.78
N GLY A 54 -3.88 8.13 5.41
CA GLY A 54 -5.30 8.42 5.26
C GLY A 54 -5.67 9.21 4.00
N CYS A 55 -4.85 9.19 2.98
CA CYS A 55 -5.16 9.89 1.72
C CYS A 55 -6.43 9.32 1.07
N LEU A 56 -6.56 8.00 0.98
CA LEU A 56 -7.74 7.36 0.40
C LEU A 56 -8.97 7.54 1.31
N VAL A 57 -8.83 7.44 2.63
CA VAL A 57 -9.92 7.74 3.57
C VAL A 57 -10.50 9.12 3.35
N GLN A 58 -9.63 10.14 3.13
CA GLN A 58 -10.10 11.51 2.86
C GLN A 58 -10.85 11.61 1.53
N LEU A 59 -10.32 11.01 0.46
CA LEU A 59 -10.97 11.00 -0.86
C LEU A 59 -12.32 10.28 -0.80
N LEU A 60 -12.37 9.12 -0.16
CA LEU A 60 -13.62 8.37 0.04
C LEU A 60 -14.63 9.16 0.88
N SER A 61 -14.18 9.92 1.88
CA SER A 61 -15.10 10.76 2.68
C SER A 61 -15.78 11.86 1.87
N GLU A 62 -15.14 12.33 0.81
CA GLU A 62 -15.71 13.33 -0.11
C GLU A 62 -16.67 12.68 -1.13
N ILE A 63 -16.33 11.49 -1.63
CA ILE A 63 -17.12 10.75 -2.61
C ILE A 63 -18.38 10.15 -1.97
N LEU A 64 -18.25 9.57 -0.78
CA LEU A 64 -19.33 8.89 -0.05
C LEU A 64 -20.16 9.89 0.78
N ALA A 65 -20.74 10.89 0.12
CA ALA A 65 -21.44 11.98 0.81
C ALA A 65 -22.63 11.54 1.67
N LYS A 66 -23.25 10.41 1.34
CA LYS A 66 -24.36 9.78 2.09
C LYS A 66 -23.92 8.49 2.79
N GLY A 67 -22.72 8.00 2.48
CA GLY A 67 -22.09 6.82 3.03
C GLY A 67 -21.12 7.12 4.17
N ARG A 68 -20.28 6.17 4.46
CA ARG A 68 -19.23 6.28 5.49
C ARG A 68 -17.97 5.55 5.06
N VAL A 69 -16.82 6.03 5.56
CA VAL A 69 -15.55 5.32 5.41
C VAL A 69 -14.89 5.10 6.76
N ILE A 70 -14.38 3.90 6.97
CA ILE A 70 -13.51 3.58 8.10
C ILE A 70 -12.15 3.19 7.53
N GLY A 71 -11.09 3.81 8.03
CA GLY A 71 -9.72 3.36 7.79
C GLY A 71 -9.23 2.51 8.95
N ILE A 72 -8.45 1.47 8.67
CA ILE A 72 -7.71 0.73 9.68
C ILE A 72 -6.23 0.70 9.32
N ASP A 73 -5.39 0.87 10.34
CA ASP A 73 -3.94 0.72 10.20
C ASP A 73 -3.36 0.15 11.49
N ARG A 74 -2.28 -0.63 11.37
CA ARG A 74 -1.61 -1.19 12.55
C ARG A 74 -0.76 -0.17 13.29
N SER A 75 -0.38 0.93 12.64
CA SER A 75 0.49 1.96 13.20
C SER A 75 -0.33 3.05 13.90
N ALA A 76 -0.16 3.16 15.22
CA ALA A 76 -0.74 4.24 16.02
C ALA A 76 -0.36 5.64 15.48
N ALA A 77 0.85 5.79 14.91
CA ALA A 77 1.30 7.05 14.33
C ALA A 77 0.52 7.41 13.06
N MET A 78 0.26 6.43 12.18
CA MET A 78 -0.55 6.61 10.97
C MET A 78 -2.00 6.94 11.34
N VAL A 79 -2.59 6.19 12.28
CA VAL A 79 -3.94 6.45 12.81
C VAL A 79 -4.05 7.88 13.35
N ARG A 80 -3.13 8.29 14.23
CA ARG A 80 -3.12 9.65 14.79
C ARG A 80 -2.99 10.73 13.71
N LEU A 81 -2.14 10.52 12.71
CA LEU A 81 -1.98 11.46 11.61
C LEU A 81 -3.28 11.60 10.82
N THR A 82 -3.89 10.48 10.46
CA THR A 82 -5.15 10.44 9.71
C THR A 82 -6.28 11.09 10.51
N GLN A 83 -6.41 10.81 11.81
CA GLN A 83 -7.38 11.47 12.69
C GLN A 83 -7.23 12.98 12.65
N ASN A 84 -6.01 13.50 12.77
CA ASN A 84 -5.73 14.94 12.72
C ASN A 84 -6.13 15.55 11.35
N LYS A 85 -5.92 14.82 10.26
CA LYS A 85 -6.32 15.27 8.91
C LYS A 85 -7.86 15.32 8.76
N LEU A 86 -8.56 14.28 9.23
CA LEU A 86 -10.03 14.23 9.22
C LEU A 86 -10.64 15.35 10.06
N LEU A 87 -10.10 15.62 11.25
CA LEU A 87 -10.54 16.73 12.11
C LEU A 87 -10.35 18.09 11.42
N LYS A 88 -9.21 18.32 10.79
CA LYS A 88 -8.95 19.56 10.03
C LYS A 88 -9.92 19.75 8.87
N LYS A 89 -10.27 18.68 8.17
CA LYS A 89 -11.26 18.68 7.08
C LYS A 89 -12.71 18.71 7.60
N LYS A 90 -12.94 18.56 8.90
CA LYS A 90 -14.28 18.42 9.50
C LYS A 90 -15.09 17.29 8.88
N ALA A 91 -14.43 16.19 8.51
CA ALA A 91 -15.07 15.02 7.93
C ALA A 91 -15.90 14.31 9.02
N THR A 92 -17.22 14.31 8.88
CA THR A 92 -18.15 13.72 9.86
C THR A 92 -18.53 12.28 9.52
N ASN A 93 -18.26 11.85 8.29
CA ASN A 93 -18.58 10.52 7.76
C ASN A 93 -17.35 9.61 7.63
N ALA A 94 -16.21 10.00 8.21
CA ALA A 94 -14.97 9.24 8.17
C ALA A 94 -14.40 9.00 9.56
N ALA A 95 -13.83 7.83 9.78
CA ALA A 95 -13.11 7.49 11.01
C ALA A 95 -11.86 6.65 10.66
N VAL A 96 -10.91 6.60 11.59
CA VAL A 96 -9.76 5.70 11.48
C VAL A 96 -9.45 5.13 12.85
N MET A 97 -9.03 3.86 12.89
CA MET A 97 -8.69 3.17 14.11
C MET A 97 -7.50 2.24 13.93
N GLU A 98 -6.84 1.91 15.03
CA GLU A 98 -5.77 0.91 15.05
C GLU A 98 -6.38 -0.49 14.97
N SER A 99 -5.87 -1.30 14.03
CA SER A 99 -6.27 -2.70 13.86
C SER A 99 -5.19 -3.45 13.09
N LEU A 100 -5.04 -4.73 13.39
CA LEU A 100 -4.23 -5.63 12.59
C LEU A 100 -4.96 -5.97 11.28
N GLY A 101 -4.18 -6.22 10.22
CA GLY A 101 -4.74 -6.51 8.90
C GLY A 101 -5.34 -7.91 8.73
N ASP A 102 -5.14 -8.78 9.70
CA ASP A 102 -5.56 -10.18 9.65
C ASP A 102 -6.54 -10.58 10.77
N GLU A 103 -7.04 -9.59 11.54
CA GLU A 103 -8.06 -9.78 12.56
C GLU A 103 -8.86 -8.49 12.76
N PHE A 104 -10.05 -8.41 12.18
CA PHE A 104 -10.87 -7.21 12.21
C PHE A 104 -11.95 -7.29 13.29
N ILE A 105 -12.14 -6.19 14.03
CA ILE A 105 -13.18 -6.09 15.06
C ILE A 105 -14.61 -5.96 14.50
N PHE A 106 -14.76 -5.91 13.19
CA PHE A 106 -16.05 -5.70 12.52
C PHE A 106 -16.84 -7.01 12.41
N ARG A 107 -18.16 -6.86 12.39
CA ARG A 107 -19.07 -7.97 12.14
C ARG A 107 -18.99 -8.42 10.68
N ASP A 108 -19.40 -9.65 10.43
CA ASP A 108 -19.56 -10.17 9.08
C ASP A 108 -20.49 -9.28 8.24
N SER A 109 -20.20 -9.20 6.95
CA SER A 109 -21.07 -8.52 5.98
C SER A 109 -21.41 -7.06 6.39
N THR A 110 -20.41 -6.30 6.83
CA THR A 110 -20.59 -4.92 7.27
C THR A 110 -20.39 -3.91 6.13
N PHE A 111 -19.41 -4.14 5.25
CA PHE A 111 -18.96 -3.18 4.25
C PHE A 111 -19.48 -3.48 2.85
N ASP A 112 -19.83 -2.44 2.11
CA ASP A 112 -20.21 -2.52 0.71
C ASP A 112 -18.98 -2.55 -0.21
N ALA A 113 -17.92 -1.83 0.18
CA ALA A 113 -16.66 -1.79 -0.53
C ALA A 113 -15.46 -1.85 0.43
N ILE A 114 -14.42 -2.59 0.04
CA ILE A 114 -13.15 -2.66 0.77
C ILE A 114 -12.02 -2.27 -0.18
N PHE A 115 -11.15 -1.42 0.29
CA PHE A 115 -9.93 -1.00 -0.38
C PHE A 115 -8.72 -1.50 0.40
N CYS A 116 -7.72 -2.04 -0.29
CA CYS A 116 -6.40 -2.30 0.26
C CYS A 116 -5.37 -1.87 -0.78
N VAL A 117 -4.75 -0.72 -0.54
CA VAL A 117 -3.85 -0.05 -1.50
C VAL A 117 -2.47 0.00 -0.93
N LEU A 118 -1.53 -0.69 -1.56
CA LEU A 118 -0.16 -0.82 -1.11
C LEU A 118 -0.08 -1.29 0.36
N GLY A 119 -0.94 -2.22 0.73
CA GLY A 119 -1.09 -2.71 2.09
C GLY A 119 -0.84 -4.20 2.25
N LEU A 120 -1.35 -5.02 1.33
CA LEU A 120 -1.31 -6.48 1.45
C LEU A 120 0.12 -7.04 1.48
N TYR A 121 1.06 -6.41 0.79
CA TYR A 121 2.47 -6.81 0.78
C TYR A 121 3.16 -6.71 2.15
N HIS A 122 2.55 -6.01 3.11
CA HIS A 122 3.01 -5.94 4.51
C HIS A 122 2.45 -7.05 5.39
N PHE A 123 1.49 -7.83 4.92
CA PHE A 123 0.85 -8.85 5.74
C PHE A 123 1.75 -10.08 5.87
N ALA A 124 1.89 -10.59 7.09
CA ALA A 124 2.61 -11.84 7.34
C ALA A 124 1.91 -13.03 6.64
N ASP A 125 0.59 -13.02 6.64
CA ASP A 125 -0.25 -13.97 5.92
C ASP A 125 -1.31 -13.20 5.08
N PRO A 126 -1.01 -12.93 3.81
CA PRO A 126 -1.95 -12.23 2.92
C PRO A 126 -3.28 -12.97 2.73
N LEU A 127 -3.27 -14.31 2.74
CA LEU A 127 -4.50 -15.08 2.57
C LEU A 127 -5.41 -14.93 3.79
N LYS A 128 -4.86 -14.91 5.00
CA LYS A 128 -5.62 -14.64 6.23
C LYS A 128 -6.26 -13.24 6.17
N GLY A 129 -5.51 -12.23 5.76
CA GLY A 129 -6.02 -10.87 5.57
C GLY A 129 -7.16 -10.81 4.54
N LEU A 130 -7.00 -11.47 3.39
CA LEU A 130 -8.05 -11.56 2.37
C LEU A 130 -9.30 -12.28 2.87
N ASN A 131 -9.15 -13.33 3.69
CA ASN A 131 -10.28 -14.01 4.31
C ASN A 131 -11.04 -13.10 5.29
N GLU A 132 -10.34 -12.28 6.08
CA GLU A 132 -10.97 -11.29 6.94
C GLU A 132 -11.68 -10.20 6.13
N MET A 133 -11.06 -9.68 5.06
CA MET A 133 -11.70 -8.75 4.14
C MET A 133 -12.99 -9.38 3.56
N LYS A 134 -12.94 -10.64 3.14
CA LYS A 134 -14.11 -11.35 2.65
C LYS A 134 -15.19 -11.52 3.73
N ARG A 135 -14.80 -11.85 4.96
CA ARG A 135 -15.75 -12.03 6.06
C ARG A 135 -16.58 -10.76 6.28
N VAL A 136 -15.90 -9.60 6.37
CA VAL A 136 -16.56 -8.34 6.69
C VAL A 136 -17.22 -7.66 5.48
N LEU A 137 -16.91 -8.10 4.25
CA LEU A 137 -17.53 -7.62 3.04
C LEU A 137 -18.92 -8.24 2.87
N LYS A 138 -19.92 -7.47 2.46
CA LYS A 138 -21.26 -7.96 2.11
C LYS A 138 -21.22 -8.84 0.87
N THR A 139 -22.18 -9.76 0.74
CA THR A 139 -22.41 -10.49 -0.52
C THR A 139 -22.71 -9.49 -1.63
N GLY A 140 -22.04 -9.62 -2.77
CA GLY A 140 -22.10 -8.66 -3.87
C GLY A 140 -21.24 -7.40 -3.67
N GLY A 141 -20.64 -7.22 -2.49
CA GLY A 141 -19.73 -6.13 -2.23
C GLY A 141 -18.39 -6.26 -2.98
N GLU A 142 -17.65 -5.18 -3.08
CA GLU A 142 -16.46 -5.07 -3.90
C GLU A 142 -15.18 -4.97 -3.07
N LEU A 143 -14.17 -5.73 -3.47
CA LEU A 143 -12.79 -5.60 -2.99
C LEU A 143 -11.95 -4.97 -4.09
N ILE A 144 -11.29 -3.86 -3.79
CA ILE A 144 -10.34 -3.17 -4.67
C ILE A 144 -8.95 -3.30 -4.07
N LEU A 145 -8.06 -3.97 -4.80
CA LEU A 145 -6.67 -4.16 -4.42
C LEU A 145 -5.76 -3.42 -5.39
N CYS A 146 -4.69 -2.85 -4.85
CA CYS A 146 -3.56 -2.35 -5.64
C CYS A 146 -2.27 -2.68 -4.93
N GLU A 147 -1.44 -3.50 -5.57
CA GLU A 147 -0.16 -3.94 -5.00
C GLU A 147 0.97 -3.80 -6.02
N PRO A 148 2.21 -3.54 -5.56
CA PRO A 148 3.36 -3.51 -6.46
C PRO A 148 3.62 -4.92 -7.01
N GLU A 149 3.80 -5.00 -8.32
CA GLU A 149 4.21 -6.25 -8.97
C GLU A 149 5.71 -6.50 -8.80
N ALA A 150 6.04 -7.78 -8.68
CA ALA A 150 7.43 -8.22 -8.74
C ALA A 150 8.04 -7.84 -10.09
N PRO A 151 9.24 -7.25 -10.13
CA PRO A 151 9.95 -7.05 -11.37
C PRO A 151 10.21 -8.39 -12.08
N ASP A 152 10.07 -8.40 -13.42
CA ASP A 152 10.42 -9.56 -14.24
C ASP A 152 11.93 -9.83 -14.26
N ASP A 153 12.74 -8.84 -13.91
CA ASP A 153 14.19 -8.94 -13.83
C ASP A 153 14.62 -9.69 -12.57
N ALA A 154 15.14 -10.91 -12.76
CA ALA A 154 15.57 -11.79 -11.68
C ALA A 154 16.76 -11.22 -10.87
N GLU A 155 17.68 -10.46 -11.50
CA GLU A 155 18.77 -9.79 -10.79
C GLU A 155 18.23 -8.72 -9.87
N LEU A 156 17.33 -7.86 -10.36
CA LEU A 156 16.67 -6.82 -9.58
C LEU A 156 15.87 -7.44 -8.42
N MET A 157 15.10 -8.50 -8.67
CA MET A 157 14.37 -9.20 -7.60
C MET A 157 15.28 -9.79 -6.53
N GLY A 158 16.41 -10.38 -6.93
CA GLY A 158 17.42 -10.90 -6.01
C GLY A 158 17.96 -9.76 -5.10
N VAL A 159 18.35 -8.64 -5.70
CA VAL A 159 18.87 -7.46 -4.99
C VAL A 159 17.83 -6.88 -4.02
N LEU A 160 16.58 -6.76 -4.44
CA LEU A 160 15.50 -6.25 -3.58
C LEU A 160 15.25 -7.19 -2.40
N SER A 161 15.14 -8.49 -2.66
CA SER A 161 14.89 -9.50 -1.63
C SER A 161 15.99 -9.53 -0.59
N GLU A 162 17.26 -9.58 -1.01
CA GLU A 162 18.41 -9.53 -0.11
C GLU A 162 18.46 -8.25 0.70
N SER A 163 18.24 -7.10 0.03
CA SER A 163 18.26 -5.79 0.66
C SER A 163 17.17 -5.63 1.72
N PHE A 164 15.97 -6.12 1.46
CA PHE A 164 14.86 -6.05 2.42
C PHE A 164 15.04 -7.03 3.59
N GLN A 165 15.60 -8.22 3.36
CA GLN A 165 15.97 -9.14 4.43
C GLN A 165 17.00 -8.50 5.38
N LEU A 166 18.01 -7.82 4.84
CA LEU A 166 18.99 -7.08 5.64
C LEU A 166 18.37 -5.95 6.48
N ALA A 167 17.35 -5.32 5.95
CA ALA A 167 16.60 -4.28 6.65
C ALA A 167 15.58 -4.86 7.65
N HIS A 168 15.54 -6.18 7.86
CA HIS A 168 14.53 -6.88 8.65
C HIS A 168 13.09 -6.53 8.22
N ARG A 169 12.88 -6.39 6.91
CA ARG A 169 11.58 -6.03 6.33
C ARG A 169 11.01 -7.21 5.58
N ASN A 170 9.83 -7.64 5.97
CA ASN A 170 9.09 -8.70 5.28
C ASN A 170 8.23 -8.09 4.16
N TYR A 171 8.87 -7.48 3.17
CA TYR A 171 8.16 -7.07 1.98
C TYR A 171 8.01 -8.25 1.04
N ARG A 172 6.79 -8.44 0.57
CA ARG A 172 6.47 -9.45 -0.43
C ARG A 172 6.07 -8.73 -1.72
N PHE A 173 6.77 -9.01 -2.79
CA PHE A 173 6.33 -8.63 -4.11
C PHE A 173 5.47 -9.76 -4.69
N PHE A 174 4.31 -9.41 -5.19
CA PHE A 174 3.45 -10.37 -5.85
C PHE A 174 3.73 -10.37 -7.34
N SER A 175 3.86 -11.54 -7.97
CA SER A 175 3.62 -11.59 -9.41
C SER A 175 2.12 -11.34 -9.66
N GLY A 176 1.76 -10.81 -10.83
CA GLY A 176 0.34 -10.60 -11.15
C GLY A 176 -0.47 -11.89 -11.04
N GLY A 177 0.11 -13.03 -11.45
CA GLY A 177 -0.52 -14.35 -11.30
C GLY A 177 -0.70 -14.78 -9.85
N GLU A 178 0.26 -14.51 -8.98
CA GLU A 178 0.19 -14.86 -7.56
C GLU A 178 -0.91 -14.09 -6.83
N LEU A 179 -1.00 -12.77 -7.04
CA LEU A 179 -2.04 -11.96 -6.44
C LEU A 179 -3.44 -12.45 -6.84
N TYR A 180 -3.62 -12.79 -8.13
CA TYR A 180 -4.88 -13.30 -8.63
C TYR A 180 -5.23 -14.67 -8.02
N SER A 181 -4.25 -15.55 -7.85
CA SER A 181 -4.45 -16.85 -7.20
C SER A 181 -4.87 -16.68 -5.74
N LEU A 182 -4.20 -15.82 -4.98
CA LEU A 182 -4.54 -15.54 -3.57
C LEU A 182 -5.97 -15.02 -3.42
N VAL A 183 -6.40 -14.12 -4.30
CA VAL A 183 -7.77 -13.57 -4.29
C VAL A 183 -8.80 -14.66 -4.62
N ALA A 184 -8.48 -15.56 -5.56
CA ALA A 184 -9.33 -16.69 -5.89
C ALA A 184 -9.37 -17.72 -4.76
N ASP A 185 -8.25 -18.02 -4.12
CA ASP A 185 -8.15 -18.95 -2.98
C ASP A 185 -8.93 -18.45 -1.76
N ALA A 186 -8.95 -17.12 -1.55
CA ALA A 186 -9.84 -16.49 -0.58
C ALA A 186 -11.32 -16.56 -0.97
N GLY A 187 -11.64 -17.06 -2.18
CA GLY A 187 -13.00 -17.29 -2.68
C GLY A 187 -13.70 -16.03 -3.17
N PHE A 188 -12.95 -15.05 -3.65
CA PHE A 188 -13.48 -13.94 -4.42
C PHE A 188 -13.62 -14.29 -5.90
N SER A 189 -14.55 -13.63 -6.59
CA SER A 189 -14.62 -13.67 -8.05
C SER A 189 -14.02 -12.41 -8.65
N ARG A 190 -13.02 -12.57 -9.51
CA ARG A 190 -12.40 -11.44 -10.23
C ARG A 190 -13.42 -10.81 -11.19
N GLN A 191 -13.56 -9.49 -11.12
CA GLN A 191 -14.45 -8.71 -11.99
C GLN A 191 -13.63 -7.93 -13.05
N LYS A 192 -12.56 -7.29 -12.61
CA LYS A 192 -11.68 -6.49 -13.48
C LYS A 192 -10.25 -6.57 -12.97
N SER A 193 -9.30 -6.52 -13.87
CA SER A 193 -7.88 -6.39 -13.52
C SER A 193 -7.17 -5.52 -14.55
N ALA A 194 -6.17 -4.78 -14.09
CA ALA A 194 -5.27 -4.00 -14.93
C ALA A 194 -3.87 -4.04 -14.32
N THR A 195 -2.86 -3.86 -15.14
CA THR A 195 -1.50 -3.55 -14.69
C THR A 195 -1.19 -2.14 -15.14
N GLU A 196 -0.94 -1.26 -14.17
CA GLU A 196 -0.56 0.12 -14.41
C GLU A 196 0.94 0.28 -14.25
N GLN A 197 1.60 0.83 -15.27
CA GLN A 197 3.03 1.12 -15.24
C GLN A 197 3.28 2.60 -14.96
N PHE A 198 3.99 2.86 -13.87
CA PHE A 198 4.43 4.20 -13.51
C PHE A 198 5.93 4.36 -13.80
N ALA A 199 6.26 5.21 -14.77
CA ALA A 199 7.63 5.61 -15.05
C ALA A 199 7.99 6.83 -14.21
N PHE A 200 9.21 6.86 -13.69
CA PHE A 200 9.73 8.01 -12.96
C PHE A 200 11.16 8.35 -13.42
N ASP A 201 11.43 9.63 -13.48
CA ASP A 201 12.76 10.20 -13.78
C ASP A 201 12.86 11.53 -13.04
N GLN A 202 13.40 11.49 -11.83
CA GLN A 202 13.44 12.68 -10.98
C GLN A 202 14.69 12.70 -10.09
N TYR A 203 14.96 13.86 -9.51
CA TYR A 203 15.99 14.00 -8.49
C TYR A 203 15.43 13.67 -7.10
N GLY A 204 16.14 12.80 -6.40
CA GLY A 204 15.70 12.30 -5.11
C GLY A 204 14.59 11.26 -5.21
N VAL A 205 14.08 10.84 -4.07
CA VAL A 205 13.07 9.76 -3.94
C VAL A 205 11.70 10.27 -3.51
N ALA A 206 11.54 11.58 -3.41
CA ALA A 206 10.24 12.18 -3.09
C ALA A 206 9.25 11.86 -4.22
N GLY A 207 8.09 11.31 -3.86
CA GLY A 207 7.06 10.94 -4.82
C GLY A 207 7.30 9.63 -5.59
N ILE A 208 8.39 8.90 -5.32
CA ILE A 208 8.55 7.54 -5.83
C ILE A 208 7.83 6.59 -4.89
N PRO A 209 6.98 5.69 -5.42
CA PRO A 209 6.40 4.62 -4.61
C PRO A 209 7.50 3.87 -3.88
N MET A 210 7.32 3.64 -2.57
CA MET A 210 8.32 2.97 -1.73
C MET A 210 9.68 3.68 -1.63
N GLY A 211 9.85 4.89 -2.16
CA GLY A 211 11.15 5.59 -2.19
C GLY A 211 11.80 5.78 -0.82
N VAL A 212 10.97 5.94 0.22
CA VAL A 212 11.42 5.99 1.61
C VAL A 212 12.08 4.68 2.03
N HIS A 213 11.49 3.55 1.66
CA HIS A 213 12.01 2.23 1.97
C HIS A 213 13.34 1.98 1.26
N TYR A 214 13.49 2.48 0.04
CA TYR A 214 14.76 2.42 -0.68
C TYR A 214 15.88 3.18 0.02
N LEU A 215 15.63 4.39 0.51
CA LEU A 215 16.64 5.16 1.26
C LEU A 215 17.05 4.48 2.55
N GLU A 216 16.11 3.93 3.30
CA GLU A 216 16.39 3.22 4.54
C GLU A 216 17.18 1.94 4.27
N THR A 217 16.78 1.17 3.25
CA THR A 217 17.48 -0.04 2.82
C THR A 217 18.90 0.29 2.39
N ARG A 218 19.09 1.31 1.57
CA ARG A 218 20.42 1.81 1.18
C ARG A 218 21.29 2.15 2.38
N ALA A 219 20.76 2.89 3.34
CA ALA A 219 21.47 3.26 4.55
C ALA A 219 21.83 2.02 5.40
N MET A 220 20.99 1.01 5.44
CA MET A 220 21.27 -0.26 6.13
C MET A 220 22.38 -1.05 5.45
N ILE A 221 22.35 -1.19 4.12
CA ILE A 221 23.40 -1.85 3.35
C ILE A 221 24.76 -1.16 3.60
N GLN A 222 24.78 0.17 3.56
CA GLN A 222 25.97 0.96 3.87
C GLN A 222 26.50 0.74 5.29
N ARG A 223 25.63 0.75 6.30
CA ARG A 223 26.01 0.49 7.69
C ARG A 223 26.60 -0.92 7.88
N ARG A 224 26.15 -1.90 7.13
CA ARG A 224 26.64 -3.28 7.18
C ARG A 224 27.88 -3.48 6.30
N ARG A 225 28.38 -2.44 5.63
CA ARG A 225 29.59 -2.46 4.76
C ARG A 225 29.53 -3.51 3.65
N GLN A 226 28.35 -3.75 3.11
CA GLN A 226 28.14 -4.70 2.00
C GLN A 226 28.23 -3.95 0.66
N GLN A 227 29.44 -3.65 0.24
CA GLN A 227 29.68 -2.80 -0.93
C GLN A 227 29.14 -3.43 -2.22
N ASP A 228 29.35 -4.71 -2.45
CA ASP A 228 28.88 -5.38 -3.65
C ASP A 228 27.36 -5.34 -3.79
N LEU A 229 26.63 -5.50 -2.67
CA LEU A 229 25.18 -5.39 -2.65
C LEU A 229 24.75 -3.94 -2.86
N LEU A 230 25.46 -2.98 -2.28
CA LEU A 230 25.18 -1.57 -2.48
C LEU A 230 25.33 -1.16 -3.95
N ASP A 231 26.40 -1.59 -4.60
CA ASP A 231 26.67 -1.30 -6.00
C ASP A 231 25.59 -1.89 -6.92
N LYS A 232 25.15 -3.12 -6.65
CA LYS A 232 24.05 -3.75 -7.37
C LYS A 232 22.72 -3.01 -7.11
N PHE A 233 22.43 -2.66 -5.86
CA PHE A 233 21.24 -1.92 -5.47
C PHE A 233 21.17 -0.56 -6.16
N GLU A 234 22.30 0.19 -6.18
CA GLU A 234 22.39 1.51 -6.80
C GLU A 234 22.31 1.41 -8.34
N LYS A 235 22.97 0.43 -8.95
CA LYS A 235 22.95 0.21 -10.40
C LYS A 235 21.54 -0.06 -10.93
N ASN A 236 20.76 -0.88 -10.21
CA ASN A 236 19.45 -1.33 -10.67
C ASN A 236 18.32 -0.35 -10.32
N LEU A 237 18.43 0.35 -9.19
CA LEU A 237 17.38 1.24 -8.69
C LEU A 237 17.70 2.73 -8.83
N PHE A 238 18.98 3.09 -8.88
CA PHE A 238 19.40 4.48 -8.89
C PHE A 238 20.51 4.71 -9.92
N ARG A 239 20.25 5.52 -10.93
CA ARG A 239 21.35 6.11 -11.70
C ARG A 239 21.80 7.39 -10.98
N VAL A 240 22.91 7.30 -10.28
CA VAL A 240 23.53 8.45 -9.62
C VAL A 240 24.34 9.23 -10.65
N SER A 241 24.01 10.51 -10.86
CA SER A 241 24.86 11.43 -11.60
C SER A 241 25.03 12.75 -10.82
N GLY A 242 26.25 13.05 -10.42
CA GLY A 242 26.60 14.27 -9.68
C GLY A 242 26.21 14.24 -8.18
N GLU A 243 26.17 15.42 -7.57
CA GLU A 243 25.88 15.59 -6.13
C GLU A 243 24.40 15.29 -5.76
N MET A 244 23.49 15.31 -6.75
CA MET A 244 22.09 14.96 -6.57
C MET A 244 21.77 13.62 -7.21
N MET A 245 21.18 12.72 -6.44
CA MET A 245 20.75 11.42 -6.89
C MET A 245 19.57 11.56 -7.87
N ARG A 246 19.78 11.18 -9.13
CA ARG A 246 18.71 11.07 -10.13
C ARG A 246 18.21 9.64 -10.16
N VAL A 247 16.92 9.48 -9.95
CA VAL A 247 16.25 8.18 -9.91
C VAL A 247 15.41 8.00 -11.15
N ARG A 248 15.67 6.93 -11.88
CA ARG A 248 14.90 6.53 -13.06
C ARG A 248 14.43 5.12 -12.91
N GLY A 249 13.20 4.87 -13.26
CA GLY A 249 12.69 3.51 -13.27
C GLY A 249 11.24 3.42 -13.72
N LYS A 250 10.76 2.20 -13.69
CA LYS A 250 9.38 1.86 -13.91
C LYS A 250 8.97 0.88 -12.83
N LEU A 251 7.79 1.09 -12.29
CA LEU A 251 7.16 0.16 -11.36
C LEU A 251 5.80 -0.23 -11.92
N ASN A 252 5.51 -1.50 -11.92
CA ASN A 252 4.21 -2.03 -12.27
C ASN A 252 3.39 -2.24 -11.01
N PHE A 253 2.10 -1.96 -11.10
CA PHE A 253 1.14 -2.20 -10.05
C PHE A 253 0.00 -3.04 -10.58
N ALA A 254 -0.29 -4.14 -9.92
CA ALA A 254 -1.48 -4.92 -10.17
C ALA A 254 -2.68 -4.27 -9.48
N LEU A 255 -3.67 -3.89 -10.29
CA LEU A 255 -4.96 -3.38 -9.83
C LEU A 255 -6.00 -4.47 -10.05
N LEU A 256 -6.78 -4.76 -9.02
CA LEU A 256 -7.78 -5.81 -9.06
C LEU A 256 -9.08 -5.34 -8.40
N ARG A 257 -10.19 -5.52 -9.10
CA ARG A 257 -11.55 -5.49 -8.55
C ARG A 257 -12.08 -6.91 -8.49
N ALA A 258 -12.53 -7.32 -7.33
CA ALA A 258 -13.14 -8.61 -7.11
C ALA A 258 -14.43 -8.47 -6.29
N ALA A 259 -15.33 -9.44 -6.38
CA ALA A 259 -16.58 -9.43 -5.64
C ALA A 259 -16.72 -10.68 -4.76
N LYS A 260 -17.35 -10.51 -3.61
CA LYS A 260 -17.79 -11.62 -2.77
C LYS A 260 -19.05 -12.22 -3.37
N LYS A 261 -18.99 -13.52 -3.67
CA LYS A 261 -20.14 -14.31 -4.08
C LYS A 261 -21.08 -14.56 -2.91
#